data_cbe105bd4bef4ea8f7f7cbceec270151
#
_entry.id   cbe105bd4bef4ea8f7f7cbceec270151
#
_cell.length_a   1.000
_cell.length_b   1.000
_cell.length_c   1.000
_cell.angle_alpha   90.00
_cell.angle_beta   90.00
_cell.angle_gamma   90.00
#
_symmetry.space_group_name_H-M   'P 1'
#
loop_
_entity.id
_entity.type
_entity.pdbx_description
1 polymer ?
#
loop_
_entity_poly.entity_id
_entity_poly.type
_entity_poly.pdbx_seq_one_letter_code
_entity_poly.pdbx_strand_id
1 'polypeptide(L)'
;VTTSAVVDGVTISDNSISANRSNDDLILAGSGTGGVTISGLTFPTSDGSNGQFISTDGAGTLSFASAGVSLSHSEIADATSTVSSSAATVINSFAKASFRSAKYFISISDSTNGRFEIVEVNVTHDGSDAYVVSFGSTTSYTDPLCTFTADISGSDVRLIATNISNDSTVFKFQRLVIDV
;
A
#
# COMPACT_ATOMS: atom_id res chain seq x y z
N VAL A 1 -0.35 -51.67 15.09
CA VAL A 1 -0.71 -50.26 15.16
C VAL A 1 -0.61 -49.82 16.61
N THR A 2 0.48 -49.15 17.00
CA THR A 2 0.63 -48.54 18.33
C THR A 2 -0.16 -47.27 18.34
N THR A 3 -1.39 -47.29 18.88
CA THR A 3 -2.12 -46.09 19.25
C THR A 3 -1.49 -45.54 20.52
N SER A 4 -0.60 -44.57 20.40
CA SER A 4 -0.07 -43.83 21.54
C SER A 4 -0.87 -42.54 21.67
N ALA A 5 -1.76 -42.49 22.66
CA ALA A 5 -2.32 -41.24 23.13
C ALA A 5 -1.54 -40.85 24.39
N VAL A 6 -0.51 -39.99 24.26
CA VAL A 6 0.11 -39.32 25.40
C VAL A 6 -0.69 -38.03 25.64
N VAL A 7 -1.45 -38.01 26.73
CA VAL A 7 -2.37 -36.88 27.06
C VAL A 7 -1.81 -36.08 28.26
N ASP A 8 -0.48 -35.97 28.36
CA ASP A 8 0.12 -35.13 29.40
C ASP A 8 0.10 -33.67 28.98
N GLY A 9 -0.59 -32.83 29.74
CA GLY A 9 -0.72 -31.37 29.45
C GLY A 9 -1.90 -31.00 28.55
N VAL A 10 -2.66 -31.94 28.03
CA VAL A 10 -3.89 -31.71 27.24
C VAL A 10 -5.09 -32.38 27.90
N THR A 11 -6.17 -31.66 28.04
CA THR A 11 -7.48 -32.18 28.46
C THR A 11 -8.38 -32.30 27.26
N ILE A 12 -8.95 -33.50 27.04
CA ILE A 12 -10.03 -33.74 26.10
C ILE A 12 -11.26 -34.12 26.95
N SER A 13 -12.24 -33.23 26.96
CA SER A 13 -13.44 -33.38 27.78
C SER A 13 -14.64 -32.87 27.03
N ASP A 14 -15.71 -33.71 26.98
CA ASP A 14 -16.92 -33.38 26.25
C ASP A 14 -16.60 -33.01 24.80
N ASN A 15 -16.83 -31.78 24.39
CA ASN A 15 -16.56 -31.27 23.03
C ASN A 15 -15.40 -30.27 22.99
N SER A 16 -14.48 -30.29 23.96
CA SER A 16 -13.35 -29.36 24.03
C SER A 16 -11.99 -30.04 24.15
N ILE A 17 -10.97 -29.40 23.57
CA ILE A 17 -9.55 -29.74 23.71
C ILE A 17 -8.87 -28.51 24.27
N SER A 18 -8.20 -28.63 25.41
CA SER A 18 -7.53 -27.50 26.08
C SER A 18 -6.19 -27.88 26.67
N ALA A 19 -5.23 -26.95 26.70
CA ALA A 19 -4.05 -27.06 27.56
C ALA A 19 -4.51 -26.95 29.02
N ASN A 20 -3.98 -27.81 29.91
CA ASN A 20 -4.42 -27.86 31.32
C ASN A 20 -3.36 -27.38 32.30
N ARG A 21 -2.23 -26.90 31.82
CA ARG A 21 -1.19 -26.24 32.62
C ARG A 21 -1.26 -24.74 32.44
N SER A 22 -0.95 -23.98 33.50
CA SER A 22 -0.94 -22.52 33.45
C SER A 22 0.18 -22.02 32.53
N ASN A 23 -0.20 -21.12 31.60
CA ASN A 23 0.68 -20.50 30.59
C ASN A 23 1.26 -21.46 29.54
N ASP A 24 0.71 -22.67 29.36
CA ASP A 24 1.06 -23.55 28.26
C ASP A 24 0.16 -23.31 27.04
N ASP A 25 0.78 -23.33 25.87
CA ASP A 25 0.04 -23.25 24.59
C ASP A 25 -0.53 -24.62 24.20
N LEU A 26 -1.67 -24.63 23.54
CA LEU A 26 -2.15 -25.78 22.80
C LEU A 26 -1.59 -25.74 21.39
N ILE A 27 -0.62 -26.57 21.08
CA ILE A 27 0.03 -26.62 19.77
C ILE A 27 -0.69 -27.64 18.89
N LEU A 28 -1.23 -27.17 17.76
CA LEU A 28 -1.75 -28.02 16.68
C LEU A 28 -0.81 -27.91 15.49
N ALA A 29 -0.19 -29.02 15.09
CA ALA A 29 0.78 -29.05 14.01
C ALA A 29 0.54 -30.23 13.08
N GLY A 30 0.71 -30.03 11.78
CA GLY A 30 0.76 -31.12 10.81
C GLY A 30 2.08 -31.91 10.90
N SER A 31 2.15 -33.04 10.23
CA SER A 31 3.38 -33.83 10.11
C SER A 31 3.94 -33.76 8.70
N GLY A 32 5.26 -33.60 8.57
CA GLY A 32 5.94 -33.47 7.27
C GLY A 32 5.46 -32.20 6.52
N THR A 33 4.90 -32.39 5.33
CA THR A 33 4.32 -31.29 4.52
C THR A 33 2.84 -31.02 4.83
N GLY A 34 2.27 -31.71 5.82
CA GLY A 34 0.87 -31.54 6.21
C GLY A 34 0.66 -30.25 7.00
N GLY A 35 -0.51 -29.63 6.81
CA GLY A 35 -0.96 -28.45 7.56
C GLY A 35 -2.02 -28.79 8.60
N VAL A 36 -2.51 -27.78 9.29
CA VAL A 36 -3.68 -27.87 10.18
C VAL A 36 -4.91 -27.43 9.41
N THR A 37 -5.92 -28.31 9.38
CA THR A 37 -7.22 -28.03 8.74
C THR A 37 -8.31 -28.06 9.80
N ILE A 38 -9.08 -26.98 9.91
CA ILE A 38 -10.21 -26.84 10.84
C ILE A 38 -11.46 -26.51 10.04
N SER A 39 -12.49 -27.37 10.12
CA SER A 39 -13.76 -27.18 9.39
C SER A 39 -13.60 -26.94 7.89
N GLY A 40 -12.63 -27.61 7.26
CA GLY A 40 -12.35 -27.46 5.82
C GLY A 40 -11.45 -26.28 5.45
N LEU A 41 -11.01 -25.48 6.42
CA LEU A 41 -10.07 -24.37 6.22
C LEU A 41 -8.65 -24.81 6.58
N THR A 42 -7.75 -24.81 5.61
CA THR A 42 -6.33 -25.14 5.80
C THR A 42 -5.55 -23.88 6.16
N PHE A 43 -4.92 -23.89 7.33
CA PHE A 43 -4.13 -22.76 7.84
C PHE A 43 -2.73 -22.71 7.21
N PRO A 44 -2.13 -21.52 7.08
CA PRO A 44 -0.74 -21.38 6.65
C PRO A 44 0.22 -22.15 7.57
N THR A 45 1.28 -22.73 6.99
CA THR A 45 2.31 -23.46 7.73
C THR A 45 3.51 -22.58 8.12
N SER A 46 3.52 -21.32 7.71
CA SER A 46 4.52 -20.33 8.05
C SER A 46 3.84 -19.03 8.50
N ASP A 47 4.55 -18.23 9.29
CA ASP A 47 4.09 -16.91 9.71
C ASP A 47 4.06 -15.93 8.54
N GLY A 48 3.22 -14.89 8.63
CA GLY A 48 3.16 -13.77 7.71
C GLY A 48 4.14 -12.65 8.09
N SER A 49 4.04 -11.53 7.37
CA SER A 49 4.76 -10.29 7.71
C SER A 49 3.89 -9.35 8.53
N ASN A 50 4.52 -8.44 9.27
CA ASN A 50 3.80 -7.44 10.06
C ASN A 50 2.80 -6.65 9.20
N GLY A 51 1.55 -6.54 9.66
CA GLY A 51 0.47 -5.84 8.97
C GLY A 51 -0.31 -6.70 7.96
N GLN A 52 0.04 -7.97 7.79
CA GLN A 52 -0.78 -8.91 7.03
C GLN A 52 -1.95 -9.46 7.86
N PHE A 53 -3.00 -9.88 7.19
CA PHE A 53 -4.18 -10.56 7.77
C PHE A 53 -4.38 -11.93 7.10
N ILE A 54 -5.12 -12.81 7.76
CA ILE A 54 -5.49 -14.10 7.17
C ILE A 54 -6.63 -13.87 6.17
N SER A 55 -6.41 -14.32 4.94
CA SER A 55 -7.34 -14.27 3.81
C SER A 55 -7.69 -15.67 3.34
N THR A 56 -8.89 -15.84 2.76
CA THR A 56 -9.34 -17.08 2.14
C THR A 56 -9.31 -16.96 0.61
N ASP A 57 -9.00 -18.04 -0.08
CA ASP A 57 -9.11 -18.18 -1.54
C ASP A 57 -10.53 -18.54 -2.01
N GLY A 58 -11.46 -18.76 -1.07
CA GLY A 58 -12.82 -19.25 -1.35
C GLY A 58 -12.91 -20.76 -1.65
N ALA A 59 -11.79 -21.48 -1.64
CA ALA A 59 -11.68 -22.92 -1.91
C ALA A 59 -11.17 -23.72 -0.70
N GLY A 60 -11.10 -23.09 0.47
CA GLY A 60 -10.73 -23.75 1.73
C GLY A 60 -9.26 -23.53 2.14
N THR A 61 -8.48 -22.76 1.40
CA THR A 61 -7.10 -22.41 1.79
C THR A 61 -7.04 -21.02 2.40
N LEU A 62 -6.38 -20.90 3.54
CA LEU A 62 -6.06 -19.63 4.19
C LEU A 62 -4.61 -19.25 3.89
N SER A 63 -4.37 -17.98 3.63
CA SER A 63 -3.04 -17.40 3.39
C SER A 63 -2.91 -16.04 4.05
N PHE A 64 -1.68 -15.57 4.24
CA PHE A 64 -1.45 -14.20 4.68
C PHE A 64 -1.50 -13.25 3.48
N ALA A 65 -2.30 -12.20 3.58
CA ALA A 65 -2.45 -11.16 2.57
C ALA A 65 -2.20 -9.78 3.18
N SER A 66 -1.64 -8.88 2.39
CA SER A 66 -1.50 -7.48 2.81
C SER A 66 -2.86 -6.80 2.81
N ALA A 67 -3.12 -5.94 3.80
CA ALA A 67 -4.29 -5.10 3.81
C ALA A 67 -4.23 -4.15 2.60
N GLY A 68 -5.07 -4.39 1.62
CA GLY A 68 -5.19 -3.58 0.41
C GLY A 68 -6.61 -3.60 -0.10
N VAL A 69 -7.04 -2.48 -0.70
CA VAL A 69 -8.29 -2.45 -1.46
C VAL A 69 -7.97 -2.94 -2.86
N SER A 70 -8.46 -4.12 -3.24
CA SER A 70 -8.43 -4.56 -4.63
C SER A 70 -9.53 -3.86 -5.39
N LEU A 71 -9.16 -2.92 -6.25
CA LEU A 71 -10.07 -2.20 -7.13
C LEU A 71 -9.95 -2.79 -8.54
N SER A 72 -11.11 -3.00 -9.21
CA SER A 72 -11.12 -3.67 -10.52
C SER A 72 -10.59 -2.79 -11.67
N HIS A 73 -10.62 -1.47 -11.50
CA HIS A 73 -10.29 -0.48 -12.54
C HIS A 73 -9.40 0.66 -12.03
N SER A 74 -8.79 0.49 -10.87
CA SER A 74 -7.96 1.55 -10.28
C SER A 74 -7.00 0.98 -9.24
N GLU A 75 -5.95 1.75 -8.96
CA GLU A 75 -5.00 1.51 -7.88
C GLU A 75 -4.89 2.75 -7.00
N ILE A 76 -4.82 2.56 -5.69
CA ILE A 76 -4.50 3.61 -4.72
C ILE A 76 -3.11 3.34 -4.16
N ALA A 77 -2.24 4.36 -4.22
CA ALA A 77 -0.91 4.31 -3.66
C ALA A 77 -0.58 5.61 -2.92
N ASP A 78 0.33 5.55 -1.98
CA ASP A 78 0.92 6.71 -1.32
C ASP A 78 2.42 6.75 -1.56
N ALA A 79 3.01 7.95 -1.56
CA ALA A 79 4.44 8.12 -1.68
C ALA A 79 4.91 9.46 -1.09
N THR A 80 6.22 9.55 -0.92
CA THR A 80 6.92 10.77 -0.52
C THR A 80 8.03 11.04 -1.53
N SER A 81 8.14 12.29 -1.98
CA SER A 81 9.26 12.77 -2.78
C SER A 81 9.85 14.02 -2.13
N THR A 82 11.15 14.20 -2.24
CA THR A 82 11.85 15.40 -1.76
C THR A 82 12.55 16.07 -2.93
N VAL A 83 12.31 17.37 -3.10
CA VAL A 83 12.90 18.19 -4.13
C VAL A 83 13.68 19.32 -3.47
N SER A 84 14.97 19.42 -3.75
CA SER A 84 15.88 20.42 -3.15
C SER A 84 16.44 21.39 -4.19
N SER A 85 15.64 21.70 -5.20
CA SER A 85 16.02 22.67 -6.25
C SER A 85 14.78 23.30 -6.87
N SER A 86 14.96 24.44 -7.52
CA SER A 86 13.95 25.07 -8.37
C SER A 86 13.94 24.51 -9.80
N ALA A 87 14.71 23.48 -10.10
CA ALA A 87 14.64 22.78 -11.38
C ALA A 87 13.43 21.82 -11.41
N ALA A 88 12.85 21.67 -12.61
CA ALA A 88 11.77 20.73 -12.84
C ALA A 88 12.20 19.30 -12.46
N THR A 89 11.54 18.69 -11.50
CA THR A 89 11.92 17.39 -10.91
C THR A 89 10.73 16.43 -10.93
N VAL A 90 10.94 15.20 -11.38
CA VAL A 90 9.90 14.15 -11.35
C VAL A 90 9.63 13.74 -9.90
N ILE A 91 8.39 13.88 -9.46
CA ILE A 91 7.96 13.52 -8.11
C ILE A 91 7.22 12.18 -8.06
N ASN A 92 6.59 11.78 -9.17
CA ASN A 92 5.94 10.47 -9.31
C ASN A 92 5.79 10.08 -10.78
N SER A 93 5.55 8.79 -11.04
CA SER A 93 5.19 8.29 -12.37
C SER A 93 4.24 7.11 -12.29
N PHE A 94 3.58 6.81 -13.42
CA PHE A 94 2.76 5.61 -13.59
C PHE A 94 2.87 5.08 -15.03
N ALA A 95 2.69 3.76 -15.19
CA ALA A 95 2.81 3.10 -16.49
C ALA A 95 1.67 3.48 -17.43
N LYS A 96 1.99 4.07 -18.58
CA LYS A 96 1.00 4.52 -19.58
C LYS A 96 0.22 3.38 -20.25
N ALA A 97 0.77 2.16 -20.23
CA ALA A 97 0.11 0.99 -20.78
C ALA A 97 -0.95 0.40 -19.85
N SER A 98 -0.85 0.68 -18.56
CA SER A 98 -1.77 0.16 -17.54
C SER A 98 -2.84 1.18 -17.12
N PHE A 99 -2.47 2.45 -17.04
CA PHE A 99 -3.33 3.49 -16.48
C PHE A 99 -3.51 4.67 -17.43
N ARG A 100 -4.76 5.13 -17.59
CA ARG A 100 -5.13 6.27 -18.42
C ARG A 100 -4.95 7.60 -17.71
N SER A 101 -5.19 7.66 -16.42
CA SER A 101 -5.20 8.89 -15.65
C SER A 101 -4.80 8.67 -14.20
N ALA A 102 -4.38 9.74 -13.55
CA ALA A 102 -4.08 9.77 -12.13
C ALA A 102 -4.65 11.03 -11.47
N LYS A 103 -5.19 10.86 -10.27
CA LYS A 103 -5.51 11.95 -9.36
C LYS A 103 -4.56 11.90 -8.17
N TYR A 104 -4.00 13.03 -7.81
CA TYR A 104 -3.13 13.20 -6.67
C TYR A 104 -3.76 14.17 -5.66
N PHE A 105 -3.65 13.83 -4.38
CA PHE A 105 -3.89 14.72 -3.26
C PHE A 105 -2.56 14.92 -2.56
N ILE A 106 -2.00 16.13 -2.64
CA ILE A 106 -0.60 16.41 -2.30
C ILE A 106 -0.52 17.39 -1.13
N SER A 107 0.21 17.02 -0.07
CA SER A 107 0.68 17.91 0.97
C SER A 107 2.14 18.30 0.68
N ILE A 108 2.42 19.58 0.66
CA ILE A 108 3.73 20.16 0.35
C ILE A 108 4.25 20.89 1.59
N SER A 109 5.50 20.62 1.97
CA SER A 109 6.12 21.19 3.15
C SER A 109 7.52 21.70 2.82
N ASP A 110 7.71 23.01 2.90
CA ASP A 110 8.99 23.70 2.97
C ASP A 110 9.26 24.09 4.43
N SER A 111 9.87 23.18 5.18
CA SER A 111 10.12 23.37 6.60
C SER A 111 11.22 24.40 6.89
N THR A 112 12.10 24.66 5.93
CA THR A 112 13.15 25.68 6.04
C THR A 112 12.56 27.06 6.21
N ASN A 113 11.49 27.35 5.46
CA ASN A 113 10.80 28.65 5.48
C ASN A 113 9.48 28.61 6.26
N GLY A 114 9.09 27.48 6.84
CA GLY A 114 7.83 27.32 7.57
C GLY A 114 6.60 27.47 6.67
N ARG A 115 6.66 26.99 5.42
CA ARG A 115 5.60 27.12 4.42
C ARG A 115 4.96 25.77 4.13
N PHE A 116 3.64 25.78 4.00
CA PHE A 116 2.85 24.58 3.79
C PHE A 116 1.77 24.82 2.74
N GLU A 117 1.52 23.81 1.92
CA GLU A 117 0.46 23.83 0.91
C GLU A 117 -0.21 22.45 0.82
N ILE A 118 -1.50 22.46 0.49
CA ILE A 118 -2.24 21.29 0.05
C ILE A 118 -2.86 21.59 -1.31
N VAL A 119 -2.79 20.62 -2.24
CA VAL A 119 -3.28 20.81 -3.62
C VAL A 119 -3.77 19.49 -4.20
N GLU A 120 -4.76 19.55 -5.08
CA GLU A 120 -5.17 18.43 -5.92
C GLU A 120 -4.58 18.59 -7.33
N VAL A 121 -4.09 17.49 -7.91
CA VAL A 121 -3.54 17.47 -9.27
C VAL A 121 -4.13 16.29 -10.03
N ASN A 122 -4.69 16.57 -11.21
CA ASN A 122 -5.13 15.55 -12.15
C ASN A 122 -4.17 15.47 -13.33
N VAL A 123 -3.84 14.24 -13.72
CA VAL A 123 -3.01 13.94 -14.88
C VAL A 123 -3.76 12.96 -15.77
N THR A 124 -3.74 13.17 -17.08
CA THR A 124 -4.21 12.20 -18.08
C THR A 124 -3.26 12.21 -19.27
N HIS A 125 -3.34 11.20 -20.14
CA HIS A 125 -2.54 11.12 -21.34
C HIS A 125 -3.33 10.49 -22.49
N ASP A 126 -2.90 10.74 -23.74
CA ASP A 126 -3.45 10.12 -24.94
C ASP A 126 -2.55 8.99 -25.53
N GLY A 127 -1.40 8.75 -24.86
CA GLY A 127 -0.37 7.80 -25.28
C GLY A 127 0.87 8.47 -25.87
N SER A 128 0.73 9.71 -26.35
CA SER A 128 1.79 10.55 -26.94
C SER A 128 2.10 11.74 -26.07
N ASP A 129 1.08 12.41 -25.56
CA ASP A 129 1.19 13.60 -24.74
C ASP A 129 0.50 13.40 -23.36
N ALA A 130 1.01 14.08 -22.33
CA ALA A 130 0.44 14.12 -21.01
C ALA A 130 -0.11 15.52 -20.69
N TYR A 131 -1.26 15.54 -20.02
CA TYR A 131 -1.99 16.74 -19.67
C TYR A 131 -2.17 16.81 -18.16
N VAL A 132 -1.96 17.97 -17.56
CA VAL A 132 -2.05 18.17 -16.12
C VAL A 132 -2.88 19.40 -15.78
N VAL A 133 -3.62 19.33 -14.68
CA VAL A 133 -4.26 20.47 -14.06
C VAL A 133 -4.13 20.36 -12.54
N SER A 134 -3.79 21.46 -11.88
CA SER A 134 -3.83 21.61 -10.43
C SER A 134 -4.99 22.50 -10.03
N PHE A 135 -5.64 22.19 -8.91
CA PHE A 135 -6.78 22.95 -8.37
C PHE A 135 -6.91 22.73 -6.87
N GLY A 136 -7.76 23.51 -6.21
CA GLY A 136 -8.03 23.36 -4.78
C GLY A 136 -6.81 23.62 -3.90
N SER A 137 -5.86 24.45 -4.36
CA SER A 137 -4.69 24.80 -3.56
C SER A 137 -5.07 25.67 -2.37
N THR A 138 -4.54 25.30 -1.20
CA THR A 138 -4.55 26.12 0.02
C THR A 138 -3.12 26.19 0.55
N THR A 139 -2.56 27.39 0.58
CA THR A 139 -1.18 27.62 1.00
C THR A 139 -1.10 28.56 2.21
N SER A 140 -0.11 28.34 3.07
CA SER A 140 0.26 29.27 4.16
C SER A 140 1.12 30.45 3.70
N TYR A 141 1.33 30.58 2.39
CA TYR A 141 2.14 31.63 1.76
C TYR A 141 1.30 32.41 0.75
N THR A 142 1.85 33.50 0.18
CA THR A 142 1.17 34.37 -0.81
C THR A 142 0.95 33.68 -2.14
N ASP A 143 1.88 32.83 -2.54
CA ASP A 143 1.88 32.11 -3.82
C ASP A 143 1.98 30.61 -3.63
N PRO A 144 1.52 29.79 -4.58
CA PRO A 144 1.76 28.35 -4.57
C PRO A 144 3.25 28.03 -4.42
N LEU A 145 3.58 26.99 -3.63
CA LEU A 145 4.97 26.60 -3.35
C LEU A 145 5.65 25.93 -4.54
N CYS A 146 4.88 25.45 -5.50
CA CYS A 146 5.39 24.86 -6.75
C CYS A 146 4.37 24.99 -7.88
N THR A 147 4.86 24.73 -9.10
CA THR A 147 4.03 24.47 -10.27
C THR A 147 4.17 23.02 -10.71
N PHE A 148 3.14 22.49 -11.36
CA PHE A 148 3.11 21.12 -11.85
C PHE A 148 3.07 21.08 -13.36
N THR A 149 3.85 20.17 -13.94
CA THR A 149 3.79 19.75 -15.34
C THR A 149 3.75 18.23 -15.44
N ALA A 150 3.39 17.72 -16.61
CA ALA A 150 3.42 16.29 -16.88
C ALA A 150 4.01 16.05 -18.27
N ASP A 151 4.69 14.94 -18.42
CA ASP A 151 5.19 14.46 -19.71
C ASP A 151 5.13 12.92 -19.81
N ILE A 152 5.46 12.41 -20.99
CA ILE A 152 5.70 10.97 -21.21
C ILE A 152 7.19 10.76 -21.47
N SER A 153 7.79 9.84 -20.71
CA SER A 153 9.17 9.40 -20.92
C SER A 153 9.22 7.87 -20.96
N GLY A 154 9.53 7.34 -22.14
CA GLY A 154 9.52 5.88 -22.37
C GLY A 154 8.13 5.28 -22.16
N SER A 155 8.00 4.38 -21.19
CA SER A 155 6.76 3.70 -20.80
C SER A 155 5.93 4.46 -19.74
N ASP A 156 6.44 5.58 -19.23
CA ASP A 156 5.87 6.22 -18.04
C ASP A 156 5.30 7.60 -18.34
N VAL A 157 4.16 7.90 -17.74
CA VAL A 157 3.63 9.25 -17.55
C VAL A 157 4.20 9.77 -16.25
N ARG A 158 4.84 10.95 -16.30
CA ARG A 158 5.53 11.54 -15.15
C ARG A 158 4.83 12.79 -14.67
N LEU A 159 4.65 12.92 -13.37
CA LEU A 159 4.28 14.16 -12.70
C LEU A 159 5.55 14.87 -12.24
N ILE A 160 5.70 16.11 -12.63
CA ILE A 160 6.89 16.94 -12.44
C ILE A 160 6.50 18.16 -11.62
N ALA A 161 7.25 18.44 -10.57
CA ALA A 161 7.11 19.66 -9.77
C ALA A 161 8.31 20.60 -10.00
N THR A 162 8.04 21.91 -10.03
CA THR A 162 9.05 22.98 -10.05
C THR A 162 8.81 23.86 -8.85
N ASN A 163 9.70 23.81 -7.86
CA ASN A 163 9.61 24.62 -6.64
C ASN A 163 9.84 26.10 -6.91
N ILE A 164 9.26 26.95 -6.09
CA ILE A 164 9.54 28.41 -6.10
C ILE A 164 10.90 28.75 -5.49
N SER A 165 11.50 27.83 -4.70
CA SER A 165 12.80 28.03 -4.04
C SER A 165 13.72 26.83 -4.26
N ASN A 166 15.00 26.98 -3.92
CA ASN A 166 15.98 25.90 -3.90
C ASN A 166 16.04 25.15 -2.56
N ASP A 167 15.14 25.44 -1.65
CA ASP A 167 15.09 24.78 -0.35
C ASP A 167 14.47 23.39 -0.46
N SER A 168 14.81 22.54 0.50
CA SER A 168 14.28 21.19 0.56
C SER A 168 12.78 21.19 0.83
N THR A 169 12.02 20.80 -0.16
CA THR A 169 10.56 20.71 -0.14
C THR A 169 10.11 19.27 -0.22
N VAL A 170 9.29 18.86 0.74
CA VAL A 170 8.77 17.48 0.84
C VAL A 170 7.35 17.44 0.30
N PHE A 171 7.11 16.53 -0.63
CA PHE A 171 5.81 16.20 -1.21
C PHE A 171 5.35 14.85 -0.65
N LYS A 172 4.26 14.84 0.11
CA LYS A 172 3.57 13.62 0.53
C LYS A 172 2.24 13.55 -0.19
N PHE A 173 1.93 12.44 -0.83
CA PHE A 173 0.71 12.34 -1.62
C PHE A 173 0.08 10.96 -1.60
N GLN A 174 -1.24 10.97 -1.77
CA GLN A 174 -2.01 9.82 -2.23
C GLN A 174 -2.27 9.96 -3.73
N ARG A 175 -2.12 8.86 -4.44
CA ARG A 175 -2.40 8.75 -5.87
C ARG A 175 -3.51 7.72 -6.09
N LEU A 176 -4.53 8.11 -6.84
CA LEU A 176 -5.50 7.21 -7.44
C LEU A 176 -5.24 7.16 -8.94
N VAL A 177 -4.95 6.00 -9.51
CA VAL A 177 -4.84 5.79 -10.97
C VAL A 177 -6.06 5.01 -11.48
N ILE A 178 -6.44 5.28 -12.72
CA ILE A 178 -7.54 4.62 -13.43
C ILE A 178 -6.97 3.93 -14.66
N ASP A 179 -7.43 2.70 -14.91
CA ASP A 179 -7.00 1.85 -16.02
C ASP A 179 -7.26 2.46 -17.40
N VAL A 180 -6.55 1.92 -18.43
CA VAL A 180 -6.69 2.30 -19.84
C VAL A 180 -8.03 1.84 -20.41
#